data_47eae229a4059e9f9d0a07c1ad68aa2e
#
_entry.id   47eae229a4059e9f9d0a07c1ad68aa2e
#
_cell.length_a   1.000
_cell.length_b   1.000
_cell.length_c   1.000
_cell.angle_alpha   90.00
_cell.angle_beta   90.00
_cell.angle_gamma   90.00
#
_symmetry.space_group_name_H-M   'P 1'
#
loop_
_entity.id
_entity.type
_entity.pdbx_description
1 polymer ?
#
loop_
_entity_poly.entity_id
_entity_poly.type
_entity_poly.pdbx_seq_one_letter_code
_entity_poly.pdbx_strand_id
1 'polypeptide(L)'
;MSNLLFDPIKTMAKITDSVLVGFSTGKDSIVTLDLCHKYFKRVVPFYMYMCPNLDFQEATIKKYERKYNTEIIRLPHFEVSNFMRYGTFRNPDETVKLVSIAEVYDYLRLKTGIDWIAAGERISDSIVRRAMIKNTGSIDKKRGRFYPISEWRKADVMKYIKAKKLYLAKDSRTIGFSFRSLCGEELSIIKNLYPSDYEKILRLYPFAGASVERFEKYGK
;
A
#
# COMPACT_ATOMS: atom_id res chain seq x y z
N MET A 1 -0.64 -10.37 -22.82
CA MET A 1 -0.12 -10.93 -21.54
C MET A 1 -0.38 -12.42 -21.55
N SER A 2 0.60 -13.22 -21.13
CA SER A 2 0.46 -14.68 -21.01
C SER A 2 -0.65 -15.04 -20.03
N ASN A 3 -1.39 -16.13 -20.29
CA ASN A 3 -2.42 -16.63 -19.38
C ASN A 3 -1.87 -17.01 -17.99
N LEU A 4 -0.61 -17.44 -17.92
CA LEU A 4 0.10 -17.81 -16.70
C LEU A 4 0.21 -16.66 -15.68
N LEU A 5 0.29 -15.42 -16.14
CA LEU A 5 0.37 -14.24 -15.25
C LEU A 5 -0.90 -14.05 -14.38
N PHE A 6 -2.00 -14.68 -14.74
CA PHE A 6 -3.28 -14.57 -14.01
C PHE A 6 -3.62 -15.83 -13.19
N ASP A 7 -2.73 -16.82 -13.15
CA ASP A 7 -3.01 -18.08 -12.47
C ASP A 7 -3.26 -17.93 -10.96
N PRO A 8 -2.48 -17.12 -10.20
CA PRO A 8 -2.74 -16.97 -8.77
C PRO A 8 -4.15 -16.45 -8.47
N ILE A 9 -4.62 -15.42 -9.20
CA ILE A 9 -5.92 -14.84 -8.94
C ILE A 9 -7.07 -15.75 -9.42
N LYS A 10 -6.90 -16.43 -10.55
CA LYS A 10 -7.88 -17.41 -11.04
C LYS A 10 -8.03 -18.61 -10.10
N THR A 11 -6.92 -19.05 -9.53
CA THR A 11 -6.93 -20.13 -8.53
C THR A 11 -7.65 -19.69 -7.27
N MET A 12 -7.37 -18.49 -6.77
CA MET A 12 -8.05 -17.97 -5.59
C MET A 12 -9.54 -17.73 -5.81
N ALA A 13 -9.95 -17.28 -7.00
CA ALA A 13 -11.37 -17.09 -7.33
C ALA A 13 -12.19 -18.41 -7.36
N LYS A 14 -11.52 -19.58 -7.37
CA LYS A 14 -12.17 -20.90 -7.19
C LYS A 14 -12.28 -21.29 -5.71
N ILE A 15 -11.51 -20.66 -4.83
CA ILE A 15 -11.43 -20.98 -3.39
C ILE A 15 -12.38 -20.09 -2.58
N THR A 16 -12.46 -18.81 -2.95
CA THR A 16 -13.30 -17.82 -2.26
C THR A 16 -13.90 -16.84 -3.27
N ASP A 17 -15.04 -16.25 -2.94
CA ASP A 17 -15.65 -15.18 -3.72
C ASP A 17 -15.49 -13.80 -3.07
N SER A 18 -14.83 -13.73 -1.91
CA SER A 18 -14.61 -12.49 -1.14
C SER A 18 -13.14 -12.31 -0.76
N VAL A 19 -12.66 -11.06 -0.81
CA VAL A 19 -11.24 -10.74 -0.56
C VAL A 19 -11.04 -9.35 0.03
N LEU A 20 -10.12 -9.26 1.00
CA LEU A 20 -9.52 -8.00 1.45
C LEU A 20 -8.39 -7.61 0.48
N VAL A 21 -8.25 -6.33 0.16
CA VAL A 21 -7.19 -5.87 -0.75
C VAL A 21 -6.37 -4.76 -0.11
N GLY A 22 -5.06 -4.98 0.06
CA GLY A 22 -4.12 -3.94 0.47
C GLY A 22 -3.95 -2.91 -0.65
N PHE A 23 -4.47 -1.69 -0.42
CA PHE A 23 -4.44 -0.60 -1.39
C PHE A 23 -3.56 0.54 -0.89
N SER A 24 -2.38 0.70 -1.47
CA SER A 24 -1.40 1.73 -1.06
C SER A 24 -1.35 2.94 -2.00
N THR A 25 -2.33 3.11 -2.91
CA THR A 25 -2.34 4.13 -3.99
C THR A 25 -1.22 3.99 -5.02
N GLY A 26 -0.31 3.05 -4.86
CA GLY A 26 0.79 2.77 -5.78
C GLY A 26 0.37 1.85 -6.94
N LYS A 27 1.18 1.84 -8.02
CA LYS A 27 0.91 1.10 -9.26
C LYS A 27 0.54 -0.37 -9.06
N ASP A 28 1.24 -1.05 -8.15
CA ASP A 28 1.07 -2.49 -7.91
C ASP A 28 -0.25 -2.78 -7.18
N SER A 29 -0.58 -1.99 -6.16
CA SER A 29 -1.86 -2.10 -5.44
C SER A 29 -3.07 -1.69 -6.29
N ILE A 30 -2.89 -0.74 -7.20
CA ILE A 30 -3.92 -0.33 -8.17
C ILE A 30 -4.27 -1.50 -9.10
N VAL A 31 -3.26 -2.18 -9.65
CA VAL A 31 -3.48 -3.35 -10.51
C VAL A 31 -4.09 -4.50 -9.72
N THR A 32 -3.61 -4.74 -8.50
CA THR A 32 -4.17 -5.76 -7.60
C THR A 32 -5.66 -5.51 -7.33
N LEU A 33 -6.03 -4.27 -7.02
CA LEU A 33 -7.42 -3.87 -6.77
C LEU A 33 -8.30 -4.10 -8.01
N ASP A 34 -7.86 -3.64 -9.19
CA ASP A 34 -8.61 -3.83 -10.46
C ASP A 34 -8.80 -5.31 -10.81
N LEU A 35 -7.77 -6.11 -10.60
CA LEU A 35 -7.85 -7.56 -10.78
C LEU A 35 -8.83 -8.20 -9.80
N CYS A 36 -8.80 -7.81 -8.53
CA CYS A 36 -9.70 -8.36 -7.53
C CYS A 36 -11.16 -8.04 -7.87
N HIS A 37 -11.49 -6.82 -8.26
CA HIS A 37 -12.85 -6.47 -8.71
C HIS A 37 -13.30 -7.22 -9.97
N LYS A 38 -12.37 -7.72 -10.78
CA LYS A 38 -12.71 -8.53 -11.96
C LYS A 38 -13.02 -9.98 -11.62
N TYR A 39 -12.41 -10.53 -10.57
CA TYR A 39 -12.45 -11.97 -10.30
C TYR A 39 -13.22 -12.37 -9.06
N PHE A 40 -13.50 -11.45 -8.14
CA PHE A 40 -14.24 -11.72 -6.89
C PHE A 40 -15.56 -10.96 -6.85
N LYS A 41 -16.57 -11.54 -6.20
CA LYS A 41 -17.88 -10.92 -6.02
C LYS A 41 -17.86 -9.81 -4.96
N ARG A 42 -17.11 -10.03 -3.87
CA ARG A 42 -17.00 -9.08 -2.77
C ARG A 42 -15.53 -8.70 -2.56
N VAL A 43 -15.22 -7.43 -2.77
CA VAL A 43 -13.88 -6.86 -2.61
C VAL A 43 -13.94 -5.75 -1.58
N VAL A 44 -13.17 -5.87 -0.51
CA VAL A 44 -13.07 -4.86 0.54
C VAL A 44 -11.63 -4.35 0.59
N PRO A 45 -11.35 -3.20 -0.02
CA PRO A 45 -10.01 -2.62 0.03
C PRO A 45 -9.76 -1.91 1.35
N PHE A 46 -8.49 -1.89 1.77
CA PHE A 46 -8.04 -1.13 2.93
C PHE A 46 -6.75 -0.38 2.62
N TYR A 47 -6.61 0.79 3.22
CA TYR A 47 -5.47 1.67 3.09
C TYR A 47 -4.85 1.95 4.46
N MET A 48 -3.54 1.72 4.58
CA MET A 48 -2.77 2.02 5.80
C MET A 48 -1.95 3.30 5.60
N TYR A 49 -2.25 4.33 6.37
CA TYR A 49 -1.60 5.64 6.27
C TYR A 49 -0.48 5.82 7.29
N MET A 50 0.57 6.54 6.90
CA MET A 50 1.62 7.05 7.81
C MET A 50 1.19 8.36 8.49
N CYS A 51 0.45 9.20 7.76
CA CYS A 51 -0.18 10.42 8.26
C CYS A 51 -1.63 10.45 7.76
N PRO A 52 -2.63 10.69 8.63
CA PRO A 52 -4.03 10.72 8.22
C PRO A 52 -4.35 11.97 7.39
N ASN A 53 -5.38 11.88 6.56
CA ASN A 53 -6.00 13.00 5.85
C ASN A 53 -5.05 13.78 4.92
N LEU A 54 -4.09 13.09 4.28
CA LEU A 54 -3.28 13.70 3.23
C LEU A 54 -4.12 13.82 1.95
N ASP A 55 -4.33 15.05 1.47
CA ASP A 55 -5.25 15.35 0.37
C ASP A 55 -4.86 14.64 -0.92
N PHE A 56 -3.56 14.51 -1.22
CA PHE A 56 -3.11 13.83 -2.42
C PHE A 56 -3.43 12.33 -2.41
N GLN A 57 -3.36 11.69 -1.23
CA GLN A 57 -3.72 10.28 -1.06
C GLN A 57 -5.24 10.11 -1.07
N GLU A 58 -5.97 10.95 -0.32
CA GLU A 58 -7.43 10.94 -0.28
C GLU A 58 -8.06 11.19 -1.66
N ALA A 59 -7.48 12.09 -2.47
CA ALA A 59 -7.94 12.33 -3.84
C ALA A 59 -7.84 11.06 -4.71
N THR A 60 -6.76 10.27 -4.54
CA THR A 60 -6.59 9.00 -5.23
C THR A 60 -7.54 7.93 -4.69
N ILE A 61 -7.66 7.82 -3.38
CA ILE A 61 -8.57 6.88 -2.71
C ILE A 61 -10.01 7.11 -3.18
N LYS A 62 -10.52 8.35 -3.10
CA LYS A 62 -11.87 8.73 -3.54
C LYS A 62 -12.12 8.44 -5.02
N LYS A 63 -11.10 8.53 -5.89
CA LYS A 63 -11.24 8.11 -7.30
C LYS A 63 -11.52 6.61 -7.43
N TYR A 64 -10.83 5.80 -6.65
CA TYR A 64 -11.02 4.35 -6.69
C TYR A 64 -12.28 3.90 -5.97
N GLU A 65 -12.68 4.57 -4.89
CA GLU A 65 -14.00 4.37 -4.27
C GLU A 65 -15.13 4.60 -5.27
N ARG A 66 -15.08 5.72 -5.99
CA ARG A 66 -16.09 6.02 -7.04
C ARG A 66 -16.05 5.04 -8.20
N LYS A 67 -14.83 4.64 -8.64
CA LYS A 67 -14.66 3.72 -9.76
C LYS A 67 -15.30 2.36 -9.50
N TYR A 68 -15.18 1.86 -8.29
CA TYR A 68 -15.65 0.51 -7.93
C TYR A 68 -16.89 0.51 -7.05
N ASN A 69 -17.45 1.68 -6.76
CA ASN A 69 -18.58 1.86 -5.85
C ASN A 69 -18.37 1.10 -4.53
N THR A 70 -17.21 1.28 -3.91
CA THR A 70 -16.81 0.60 -2.68
C THR A 70 -16.09 1.58 -1.75
N GLU A 71 -16.30 1.44 -0.46
CA GLU A 71 -15.56 2.20 0.55
C GLU A 71 -14.20 1.53 0.79
N ILE A 72 -13.14 2.33 0.91
CA ILE A 72 -11.80 1.85 1.27
C ILE A 72 -11.60 2.09 2.76
N ILE A 73 -11.40 1.03 3.55
CA ILE A 73 -11.17 1.13 4.99
C ILE A 73 -9.82 1.81 5.24
N ARG A 74 -9.80 2.91 5.99
CA ARG A 74 -8.59 3.67 6.35
C ARG A 74 -8.12 3.30 7.74
N LEU A 75 -6.84 2.95 7.88
CA LEU A 75 -6.22 2.52 9.14
C LEU A 75 -4.84 3.16 9.28
N PRO A 76 -4.34 3.40 10.50
CA PRO A 76 -2.92 3.69 10.69
C PRO A 76 -2.06 2.52 10.19
N HIS A 77 -0.93 2.82 9.55
CA HIS A 77 0.07 1.81 9.27
C HIS A 77 0.65 1.28 10.59
N PHE A 78 0.90 0.00 10.69
CA PHE A 78 1.39 -0.61 11.94
C PHE A 78 2.68 0.06 12.46
N GLU A 79 3.56 0.55 11.57
CA GLU A 79 4.78 1.28 11.93
C GLU A 79 4.51 2.62 12.62
N VAL A 80 3.33 3.22 12.47
CA VAL A 80 2.97 4.47 13.16
C VAL A 80 3.04 4.30 14.67
N SER A 81 2.63 3.14 15.19
CA SER A 81 2.74 2.83 16.62
C SER A 81 4.19 2.80 17.10
N ASN A 82 5.12 2.27 16.28
CA ASN A 82 6.55 2.29 16.56
C ASN A 82 7.10 3.71 16.54
N PHE A 83 6.74 4.51 15.52
CA PHE A 83 7.19 5.90 15.38
C PHE A 83 6.74 6.76 16.56
N MET A 84 5.51 6.57 17.02
CA MET A 84 5.00 7.28 18.18
C MET A 84 5.68 6.84 19.47
N ARG A 85 5.76 5.53 19.71
CA ARG A 85 6.32 4.98 20.96
C ARG A 85 7.81 5.29 21.12
N TYR A 86 8.58 5.14 20.07
CA TYR A 86 10.06 5.31 20.12
C TYR A 86 10.53 6.70 19.69
N GLY A 87 9.64 7.60 19.32
CA GLY A 87 10.02 8.98 18.98
C GLY A 87 10.69 9.11 17.62
N THR A 88 10.30 8.33 16.61
CA THR A 88 10.81 8.51 15.25
C THR A 88 10.20 9.76 14.63
N PHE A 89 11.04 10.76 14.35
CA PHE A 89 10.68 12.12 13.87
C PHE A 89 9.78 12.94 14.80
N ARG A 90 9.62 12.53 16.04
CA ARG A 90 8.83 13.22 17.07
C ARG A 90 9.33 12.82 18.46
N ASN A 91 8.82 13.47 19.52
CA ASN A 91 9.09 13.02 20.89
C ASN A 91 8.44 11.64 21.13
N PRO A 92 9.09 10.73 21.89
CA PRO A 92 8.54 9.43 22.23
C PRO A 92 7.31 9.56 23.13
N ASP A 93 6.37 8.60 22.95
CA ASP A 93 5.19 8.46 23.81
C ASP A 93 5.10 6.99 24.26
N GLU A 94 5.57 6.71 25.47
CA GLU A 94 5.62 5.38 26.05
C GLU A 94 4.24 4.77 26.33
N THR A 95 3.18 5.57 26.30
CA THR A 95 1.80 5.10 26.52
C THR A 95 1.21 4.40 25.28
N VAL A 96 1.78 4.65 24.10
CA VAL A 96 1.32 4.06 22.84
C VAL A 96 1.56 2.56 22.82
N LYS A 97 0.52 1.76 22.65
CA LYS A 97 0.63 0.31 22.44
C LYS A 97 1.19 0.02 21.06
N LEU A 98 2.21 -0.84 21.00
CA LEU A 98 2.72 -1.34 19.72
C LEU A 98 1.68 -2.23 19.03
N VAL A 99 1.56 -2.03 17.72
CA VAL A 99 0.64 -2.79 16.86
C VAL A 99 1.45 -3.49 15.78
N SER A 100 1.24 -4.79 15.64
CA SER A 100 1.85 -5.59 14.58
C SER A 100 0.98 -5.61 13.33
N ILE A 101 1.57 -5.93 12.17
CA ILE A 101 0.83 -6.13 10.93
C ILE A 101 -0.18 -7.30 11.04
N ALA A 102 0.11 -8.30 11.87
CA ALA A 102 -0.79 -9.42 12.12
C ALA A 102 -2.08 -8.94 12.82
N GLU A 103 -1.95 -8.12 13.87
CA GLU A 103 -3.09 -7.55 14.58
C GLU A 103 -3.97 -6.67 13.66
N VAL A 104 -3.35 -5.90 12.74
CA VAL A 104 -4.11 -5.13 11.74
C VAL A 104 -4.91 -6.06 10.82
N TYR A 105 -4.31 -7.15 10.36
CA TYR A 105 -5.00 -8.11 9.49
C TYR A 105 -6.11 -8.85 10.23
N ASP A 106 -5.90 -9.23 11.48
CA ASP A 106 -6.90 -9.91 12.30
C ASP A 106 -8.08 -8.98 12.60
N TYR A 107 -7.82 -7.70 12.90
CA TYR A 107 -8.87 -6.69 13.01
C TYR A 107 -9.71 -6.58 11.73
N LEU A 108 -9.06 -6.53 10.55
CA LEU A 108 -9.77 -6.45 9.27
C LEU A 108 -10.61 -7.70 8.99
N ARG A 109 -10.09 -8.89 9.28
CA ARG A 109 -10.82 -10.16 9.17
C ARG A 109 -12.06 -10.19 10.06
N LEU A 110 -11.89 -9.83 11.33
CA LEU A 110 -13.01 -9.75 12.29
C LEU A 110 -14.06 -8.74 11.84
N LYS A 111 -13.64 -7.55 11.42
CA LYS A 111 -14.54 -6.48 10.97
C LYS A 111 -15.34 -6.85 9.73
N THR A 112 -14.77 -7.62 8.81
CA THR A 112 -15.36 -7.86 7.48
C THR A 112 -15.89 -9.27 7.29
N GLY A 113 -15.46 -10.23 8.10
CA GLY A 113 -15.72 -11.66 7.92
C GLY A 113 -15.00 -12.25 6.70
N ILE A 114 -13.89 -11.63 6.24
CA ILE A 114 -13.13 -12.08 5.07
C ILE A 114 -11.75 -12.53 5.51
N ASP A 115 -11.40 -13.78 5.24
CA ASP A 115 -10.13 -14.38 5.68
C ASP A 115 -8.95 -14.06 4.75
N TRP A 116 -9.20 -13.96 3.44
CA TRP A 116 -8.15 -13.85 2.44
C TRP A 116 -7.78 -12.40 2.12
N ILE A 117 -6.48 -12.14 2.06
CA ILE A 117 -5.89 -10.83 1.74
C ILE A 117 -5.09 -10.92 0.45
N ALA A 118 -5.47 -10.14 -0.54
CA ALA A 118 -4.69 -9.90 -1.75
C ALA A 118 -3.69 -8.77 -1.53
N ALA A 119 -2.44 -9.00 -1.86
CA ALA A 119 -1.38 -8.02 -1.70
C ALA A 119 -0.55 -7.90 -2.99
N GLY A 120 -0.09 -6.67 -3.29
CA GLY A 120 0.54 -6.34 -4.56
C GLY A 120 2.06 -6.60 -4.62
N GLU A 121 2.61 -7.43 -3.74
CA GLU A 121 4.03 -7.78 -3.73
C GLU A 121 4.40 -8.66 -4.94
N ARG A 122 5.59 -8.40 -5.50
CA ARG A 122 6.15 -9.14 -6.62
C ARG A 122 7.52 -9.70 -6.30
N ILE A 123 7.88 -10.82 -6.91
CA ILE A 123 9.21 -11.42 -6.83
C ILE A 123 10.32 -10.44 -7.28
N SER A 124 9.98 -9.55 -8.21
CA SER A 124 10.91 -8.56 -8.76
C SER A 124 11.16 -7.33 -7.86
N ASP A 125 10.42 -7.15 -6.75
CA ASP A 125 10.50 -5.93 -5.94
C ASP A 125 11.73 -5.88 -5.02
N SER A 126 12.11 -7.02 -4.43
CA SER A 126 13.30 -7.13 -3.58
C SER A 126 13.69 -8.59 -3.36
N ILE A 127 14.92 -8.80 -2.89
CA ILE A 127 15.43 -10.13 -2.50
C ILE A 127 14.56 -10.74 -1.40
N VAL A 128 14.15 -9.93 -0.41
CA VAL A 128 13.32 -10.38 0.72
C VAL A 128 11.94 -10.84 0.23
N ARG A 129 11.28 -10.08 -0.64
CA ARG A 129 9.98 -10.47 -1.22
C ARG A 129 10.09 -11.70 -2.10
N ARG A 130 11.18 -11.80 -2.87
CA ARG A 130 11.48 -13.00 -3.68
C ARG A 130 11.61 -14.23 -2.79
N ALA A 131 12.39 -14.17 -1.72
CA ALA A 131 12.56 -15.27 -0.79
C ALA A 131 11.22 -15.65 -0.14
N MET A 132 10.47 -14.67 0.34
CA MET A 132 9.14 -14.87 0.94
C MET A 132 8.19 -15.60 -0.03
N ILE A 133 8.00 -15.07 -1.24
CA ILE A 133 7.06 -15.64 -2.21
C ILE A 133 7.53 -17.01 -2.71
N LYS A 134 8.84 -17.23 -2.89
CA LYS A 134 9.34 -18.55 -3.27
C LYS A 134 9.12 -19.60 -2.19
N ASN A 135 9.23 -19.22 -0.91
CA ASN A 135 9.01 -20.15 0.21
C ASN A 135 7.54 -20.47 0.45
N THR A 136 6.63 -19.51 0.25
CA THR A 136 5.20 -19.69 0.54
C THR A 136 4.36 -20.00 -0.70
N GLY A 137 4.91 -19.77 -1.88
CA GLY A 137 4.17 -19.70 -3.14
C GLY A 137 3.41 -18.38 -3.29
N SER A 138 2.77 -18.20 -4.43
CA SER A 138 1.88 -17.05 -4.69
C SER A 138 0.58 -17.07 -3.86
N ILE A 139 0.29 -18.20 -3.20
CA ILE A 139 -0.85 -18.38 -2.28
C ILE A 139 -0.33 -18.94 -0.96
N ASP A 140 -0.25 -18.08 0.05
CA ASP A 140 0.18 -18.40 1.41
C ASP A 140 -1.05 -18.79 2.26
N LYS A 141 -1.37 -20.08 2.25
CA LYS A 141 -2.51 -20.61 3.01
C LYS A 141 -2.36 -20.41 4.53
N LYS A 142 -1.13 -20.49 5.04
CA LYS A 142 -0.86 -20.34 6.47
C LYS A 142 -1.22 -18.94 6.99
N ARG A 143 -0.97 -17.91 6.16
CA ARG A 143 -1.25 -16.51 6.51
C ARG A 143 -2.56 -15.98 5.94
N GLY A 144 -3.30 -16.78 5.14
CA GLY A 144 -4.49 -16.30 4.44
C GLY A 144 -4.17 -15.16 3.47
N ARG A 145 -3.04 -15.23 2.75
CA ARG A 145 -2.58 -14.19 1.82
C ARG A 145 -2.30 -14.76 0.46
N PHE A 146 -2.51 -13.94 -0.57
CA PHE A 146 -2.06 -14.29 -1.91
C PHE A 146 -1.58 -13.05 -2.67
N TYR A 147 -0.78 -13.31 -3.69
CA TYR A 147 -0.07 -12.28 -4.45
C TYR A 147 -0.47 -12.37 -5.93
N PRO A 148 -1.55 -11.68 -6.34
CA PRO A 148 -2.13 -11.79 -7.69
C PRO A 148 -1.16 -11.49 -8.82
N ILE A 149 -0.19 -10.61 -8.54
CA ILE A 149 0.78 -10.13 -9.53
C ILE A 149 2.23 -10.55 -9.20
N SER A 150 2.41 -11.61 -8.40
CA SER A 150 3.73 -12.05 -7.92
C SER A 150 4.78 -12.20 -9.02
N GLU A 151 4.40 -12.76 -10.16
CA GLU A 151 5.28 -13.02 -11.30
C GLU A 151 5.37 -11.85 -12.30
N TRP A 152 4.62 -10.76 -12.07
CA TRP A 152 4.61 -9.64 -13.00
C TRP A 152 5.88 -8.79 -12.88
N ARG A 153 6.41 -8.38 -14.04
CA ARG A 153 7.46 -7.37 -14.11
C ARG A 153 6.86 -5.96 -14.07
N LYS A 154 7.68 -4.95 -13.75
CA LYS A 154 7.26 -3.54 -13.78
C LYS A 154 6.60 -3.16 -15.12
N ALA A 155 7.15 -3.66 -16.23
CA ALA A 155 6.60 -3.43 -17.57
C ALA A 155 5.18 -3.99 -17.74
N ASP A 156 4.87 -5.16 -17.19
CA ASP A 156 3.54 -5.78 -17.24
C ASP A 156 2.52 -4.95 -16.48
N VAL A 157 2.89 -4.49 -15.28
CA VAL A 157 2.08 -3.60 -14.44
C VAL A 157 1.76 -2.31 -15.19
N MET A 158 2.77 -1.64 -15.76
CA MET A 158 2.57 -0.39 -16.50
C MET A 158 1.76 -0.59 -17.78
N LYS A 159 1.97 -1.69 -18.50
CA LYS A 159 1.16 -2.06 -19.69
C LYS A 159 -0.31 -2.27 -19.30
N TYR A 160 -0.57 -2.93 -18.18
CA TYR A 160 -1.93 -3.14 -17.68
C TYR A 160 -2.61 -1.81 -17.29
N ILE A 161 -1.91 -0.96 -16.52
CA ILE A 161 -2.40 0.37 -16.13
C ILE A 161 -2.80 1.19 -17.37
N LYS A 162 -1.94 1.21 -18.40
CA LYS A 162 -2.22 1.92 -19.66
C LYS A 162 -3.41 1.33 -20.40
N ALA A 163 -3.44 0.01 -20.56
CA ALA A 163 -4.52 -0.69 -21.27
C ALA A 163 -5.89 -0.53 -20.59
N LYS A 164 -5.92 -0.50 -19.24
CA LYS A 164 -7.14 -0.31 -18.45
C LYS A 164 -7.44 1.15 -18.11
N LYS A 165 -6.62 2.10 -18.58
CA LYS A 165 -6.73 3.53 -18.30
C LYS A 165 -6.85 3.82 -16.79
N LEU A 166 -6.10 3.07 -15.97
CA LEU A 166 -6.12 3.24 -14.51
C LEU A 166 -5.39 4.52 -14.12
N TYR A 167 -5.95 5.24 -13.16
CA TYR A 167 -5.33 6.47 -12.68
C TYR A 167 -4.11 6.15 -11.80
N LEU A 168 -3.00 6.78 -12.08
CA LEU A 168 -1.80 6.77 -11.23
C LEU A 168 -1.46 8.22 -10.86
N ALA A 169 -1.40 8.50 -9.56
CA ALA A 169 -1.16 9.83 -9.04
C ALA A 169 0.22 10.39 -9.43
N LYS A 170 0.38 11.72 -9.38
CA LYS A 170 1.62 12.40 -9.80
C LYS A 170 2.79 12.03 -8.88
N ASP A 171 2.58 12.00 -7.57
CA ASP A 171 3.57 11.55 -6.59
C ASP A 171 4.06 10.13 -6.89
N SER A 172 3.14 9.18 -7.07
CA SER A 172 3.49 7.79 -7.40
C SER A 172 4.24 7.64 -8.72
N ARG A 173 4.01 8.53 -9.69
CA ARG A 173 4.78 8.58 -10.95
C ARG A 173 6.18 9.16 -10.74
N THR A 174 6.32 10.17 -9.88
CA THR A 174 7.57 10.86 -9.60
C THR A 174 8.47 10.03 -8.70
N ILE A 175 7.94 9.50 -7.60
CA ILE A 175 8.65 8.63 -6.65
C ILE A 175 8.92 7.24 -7.25
N GLY A 176 8.04 6.77 -8.14
CA GLY A 176 8.10 5.42 -8.73
C GLY A 176 7.42 4.32 -7.90
N PHE A 177 6.97 4.66 -6.68
CA PHE A 177 6.18 3.83 -5.77
C PHE A 177 5.23 4.73 -4.95
N SER A 178 4.38 4.15 -4.09
CA SER A 178 3.50 4.92 -3.20
C SER A 178 4.29 5.54 -2.05
N PHE A 179 3.93 6.77 -1.63
CA PHE A 179 4.44 7.40 -0.42
C PHE A 179 4.23 6.48 0.79
N ARG A 180 5.30 6.15 1.48
CA ARG A 180 5.32 5.16 2.57
C ARG A 180 6.34 5.43 3.66
N SER A 181 7.24 6.39 3.47
CA SER A 181 8.26 6.69 4.45
C SER A 181 8.38 8.20 4.68
N LEU A 182 9.01 8.56 5.80
CA LEU A 182 9.31 9.95 6.16
C LEU A 182 10.78 10.29 5.85
N CYS A 183 11.39 9.61 4.87
CA CYS A 183 12.74 9.93 4.43
C CYS A 183 12.79 11.25 3.65
N GLY A 184 13.95 11.91 3.67
CA GLY A 184 14.12 13.22 3.05
C GLY A 184 13.78 13.26 1.56
N GLU A 185 14.09 12.20 0.81
CA GLU A 185 13.77 12.09 -0.62
C GLU A 185 12.26 12.13 -0.88
N GLU A 186 11.49 11.26 -0.22
CA GLU A 186 10.02 11.23 -0.41
C GLU A 186 9.37 12.53 0.08
N LEU A 187 9.78 13.02 1.26
CA LEU A 187 9.23 14.24 1.83
C LEU A 187 9.59 15.50 1.03
N SER A 188 10.76 15.58 0.41
CA SER A 188 11.12 16.70 -0.48
C SER A 188 10.19 16.75 -1.68
N ILE A 189 9.85 15.59 -2.26
CA ILE A 189 8.87 15.51 -3.36
C ILE A 189 7.49 15.96 -2.88
N ILE A 190 7.05 15.51 -1.69
CA ILE A 190 5.75 15.92 -1.13
C ILE A 190 5.74 17.42 -0.82
N LYS A 191 6.79 17.96 -0.22
CA LYS A 191 6.96 19.41 0.03
C LYS A 191 6.76 20.23 -1.24
N ASN A 192 7.35 19.78 -2.37
CA ASN A 192 7.27 20.47 -3.64
C ASN A 192 5.92 20.33 -4.36
N LEU A 193 5.30 19.15 -4.31
CA LEU A 193 4.06 18.86 -5.03
C LEU A 193 2.79 19.20 -4.22
N TYR A 194 2.85 19.07 -2.89
CA TYR A 194 1.72 19.15 -1.97
C TYR A 194 2.10 19.86 -0.66
N PRO A 195 2.43 21.16 -0.70
CA PRO A 195 2.95 21.89 0.48
C PRO A 195 2.03 21.81 1.70
N SER A 196 0.72 21.88 1.51
CA SER A 196 -0.26 21.78 2.60
C SER A 196 -0.25 20.41 3.28
N ASP A 197 -0.04 19.33 2.52
CA ASP A 197 0.08 17.99 3.08
C ASP A 197 1.43 17.79 3.76
N TYR A 198 2.49 18.40 3.27
CA TYR A 198 3.78 18.43 3.95
C TYR A 198 3.64 19.07 5.34
N GLU A 199 2.94 20.17 5.47
CA GLU A 199 2.66 20.79 6.77
C GLU A 199 1.84 19.88 7.70
N LYS A 200 0.87 19.11 7.17
CA LYS A 200 0.15 18.10 7.97
C LYS A 200 1.10 17.03 8.50
N ILE A 201 2.05 16.58 7.68
CA ILE A 201 3.07 15.60 8.10
C ILE A 201 3.95 16.19 9.20
N LEU A 202 4.41 17.43 9.09
CA LEU A 202 5.25 18.07 10.10
C LEU A 202 4.51 18.30 11.43
N ARG A 203 3.20 18.52 11.43
CA ARG A 203 2.42 18.59 12.69
C ARG A 203 2.42 17.26 13.44
N LEU A 204 2.39 16.14 12.75
CA LEU A 204 2.43 14.81 13.36
C LEU A 204 3.86 14.35 13.68
N TYR A 205 4.81 14.72 12.83
CA TYR A 205 6.22 14.34 12.88
C TYR A 205 7.13 15.60 12.80
N PRO A 206 7.21 16.40 13.88
CA PRO A 206 7.89 17.72 13.85
C PRO A 206 9.35 17.67 13.42
N PHE A 207 10.04 16.55 13.67
CA PHE A 207 11.45 16.43 13.35
C PHE A 207 11.74 15.86 11.95
N ALA A 208 10.70 15.53 11.19
CA ALA A 208 10.85 14.99 9.83
C ALA A 208 11.42 16.03 8.86
N GLY A 209 11.26 17.33 9.13
CA GLY A 209 11.84 18.41 8.35
C GLY A 209 13.37 18.36 8.25
N ALA A 210 14.06 17.93 9.32
CA ALA A 210 15.51 17.79 9.31
C ALA A 210 16.01 16.77 8.27
N SER A 211 15.23 15.72 7.99
CA SER A 211 15.58 14.74 6.94
C SER A 211 15.49 15.36 5.54
N VAL A 212 14.55 16.28 5.33
CA VAL A 212 14.40 17.02 4.07
C VAL A 212 15.57 17.97 3.86
N GLU A 213 15.90 18.80 4.87
CA GLU A 213 17.04 19.74 4.82
C GLU A 213 18.34 19.00 4.52
N ARG A 214 18.55 17.85 5.18
CA ARG A 214 19.73 17.01 4.94
C ARG A 214 19.74 16.48 3.50
N PHE A 215 18.63 16.00 2.99
CA PHE A 215 18.51 15.50 1.63
C PHE A 215 18.73 16.62 0.61
N GLU A 216 18.10 17.79 0.79
CA GLU A 216 18.24 18.95 -0.11
C GLU A 216 19.68 19.47 -0.14
N LYS A 217 20.41 19.40 1.01
CA LYS A 217 21.80 19.88 1.09
C LYS A 217 22.84 18.87 0.58
N TYR A 218 22.63 17.59 0.81
CA TYR A 218 23.66 16.56 0.59
C TYR A 218 23.24 15.44 -0.38
N GLY A 219 21.99 15.42 -0.84
CA GLY A 219 21.46 14.39 -1.74
C GLY A 219 21.38 12.98 -1.12
N LYS A 220 21.31 12.90 0.20
CA LYS A 220 21.31 11.62 0.95
C LYS A 220 20.25 11.61 2.04
#